data_4a3ec81602e2031c954d2a0707e1165e
#
_entry.id   4a3ec81602e2031c954d2a0707e1165e
#
_cell.length_a   1.000
_cell.length_b   1.000
_cell.length_c   1.000
_cell.angle_alpha   90.00
_cell.angle_beta   90.00
_cell.angle_gamma   90.00
#
_symmetry.space_group_name_H-M   'P 1'
#
loop_
_entity.id
_entity.type
_entity.pdbx_description
1 polymer ?
#
loop_
_entity_poly.entity_id
_entity_poly.type
_entity_poly.pdbx_seq_one_letter_code
_entity_poly.pdbx_strand_id
1 'polypeptide(L)'
;MEKQTIEMVDVRGHEPLPKDDSSIIWSDHSNEYILKSEALEHVADGEIVHQDYEDEYCSVEHRDGLLYPQEDVVWSGLVEEWIHNEDAIQDYHNEYWATREHFSDHGDYRYITEGRAEGCYLHYECTTYCHDIEDYVHEDDAHWHEGTEESYYHESNIPRDDDRSLIHAYHNGPASEDISEGAQFRIGFEVEKNSLNGYDEEGDEVGEYDFFARFETDSSCGVEAITHILPLSGVRSKRRKKLFRMMDCASDIINEDCETNCGGHVTISVAQTPTLAKLNKFMSPLNLLEKMRGNLGIVYALYRYRLTNSYCNGCKDLKDPQHHSGHLVVEIKDFNALEIRLFNRVRNVKQLKLRYDLMYILVRRSLDGTDFEGILEELTPILKQMYGGRTTKVAEIKSLARDFRHYLISDQVSDSIEQFINPNNEEE
;
A
#
# COMPACT_ATOMS: atom_id res chain seq x y z
N MET A 1 -67.53 -43.55 63.60
CA MET A 1 -66.25 -42.81 63.62
C MET A 1 -65.20 -43.78 63.18
N GLU A 2 -64.78 -43.62 61.90
CA GLU A 2 -63.63 -44.39 61.42
C GLU A 2 -62.40 -43.80 62.11
N LYS A 3 -61.63 -44.66 62.78
CA LYS A 3 -60.31 -44.26 63.26
C LYS A 3 -59.44 -44.03 62.09
N GLN A 4 -59.13 -42.75 61.74
CA GLN A 4 -58.05 -42.39 60.82
C GLN A 4 -56.77 -43.00 61.41
N THR A 5 -56.25 -44.00 60.76
CA THR A 5 -54.92 -44.54 61.07
C THR A 5 -53.89 -43.50 60.53
N ILE A 6 -53.18 -42.82 61.42
CA ILE A 6 -52.13 -41.90 61.08
C ILE A 6 -50.98 -42.77 60.60
N GLU A 7 -50.54 -42.54 59.31
CA GLU A 7 -49.39 -43.18 58.75
C GLU A 7 -48.12 -42.52 59.34
N MET A 8 -47.30 -43.29 60.04
CA MET A 8 -46.01 -42.81 60.57
C MET A 8 -44.88 -43.11 59.55
N VAL A 9 -43.94 -42.22 59.39
CA VAL A 9 -42.75 -42.37 58.55
C VAL A 9 -41.51 -42.24 59.40
N ASP A 10 -40.47 -42.99 59.04
CA ASP A 10 -39.16 -42.86 59.65
C ASP A 10 -38.53 -41.56 59.17
N VAL A 11 -37.97 -40.77 60.08
CA VAL A 11 -37.30 -39.50 59.79
C VAL A 11 -35.82 -39.64 60.18
N ARG A 12 -34.92 -39.32 59.29
CA ARG A 12 -33.48 -39.44 59.47
C ARG A 12 -33.03 -38.83 60.79
N GLY A 13 -32.37 -39.62 61.64
CA GLY A 13 -31.86 -39.19 62.94
C GLY A 13 -32.86 -38.84 64.00
N HIS A 14 -34.21 -39.04 63.77
CA HIS A 14 -35.29 -38.69 64.67
C HIS A 14 -36.26 -39.89 64.93
N GLU A 15 -37.12 -39.72 65.90
CA GLU A 15 -38.22 -40.69 66.08
C GLU A 15 -39.24 -40.56 64.95
N PRO A 16 -39.99 -41.66 64.60
CA PRO A 16 -40.97 -41.59 63.53
C PRO A 16 -42.04 -40.52 63.78
N LEU A 17 -42.35 -39.76 62.75
CA LEU A 17 -43.36 -38.70 62.77
C LEU A 17 -44.55 -39.04 61.85
N PRO A 18 -45.71 -38.39 62.04
CA PRO A 18 -46.79 -38.47 61.05
C PRO A 18 -46.36 -38.03 59.68
N LYS A 19 -46.73 -38.72 58.61
CA LYS A 19 -46.40 -38.43 57.24
C LYS A 19 -46.86 -37.03 56.77
N ASP A 20 -47.94 -36.57 57.41
CA ASP A 20 -48.53 -35.26 57.17
C ASP A 20 -48.01 -34.16 58.12
N ASP A 21 -46.99 -34.46 58.92
CA ASP A 21 -46.32 -33.47 59.78
C ASP A 21 -45.68 -32.37 58.94
N SER A 22 -45.97 -31.10 59.23
CA SER A 22 -45.51 -29.96 58.50
C SER A 22 -43.99 -29.67 58.65
N SER A 23 -43.34 -30.31 59.63
CA SER A 23 -41.94 -30.19 59.93
C SER A 23 -41.02 -31.07 59.08
N ILE A 24 -41.58 -32.07 58.38
CA ILE A 24 -40.82 -33.01 57.57
C ILE A 24 -41.00 -32.75 56.08
N ILE A 25 -40.03 -33.20 55.28
CA ILE A 25 -40.04 -33.21 53.87
C ILE A 25 -39.32 -34.45 53.33
N TRP A 26 -39.71 -34.93 52.17
CA TRP A 26 -39.05 -36.05 51.51
C TRP A 26 -37.78 -35.53 50.84
N SER A 27 -36.64 -36.16 51.03
CA SER A 27 -35.42 -35.95 50.35
C SER A 27 -35.25 -37.00 49.23
N ASP A 28 -35.21 -36.54 47.98
CA ASP A 28 -34.95 -37.40 46.82
C ASP A 28 -33.50 -37.86 46.81
N HIS A 29 -32.58 -37.05 47.30
CA HIS A 29 -31.14 -37.32 47.37
C HIS A 29 -30.83 -38.51 48.27
N SER A 30 -31.35 -38.51 49.53
CA SER A 30 -31.12 -39.59 50.49
C SER A 30 -32.21 -40.67 50.48
N ASN A 31 -33.32 -40.47 49.74
CA ASN A 31 -34.46 -41.33 49.61
C ASN A 31 -35.10 -41.63 50.97
N GLU A 32 -35.27 -40.59 51.80
CA GLU A 32 -35.82 -40.66 53.15
C GLU A 32 -36.53 -39.36 53.56
N TYR A 33 -37.33 -39.37 54.63
CA TYR A 33 -37.85 -38.13 55.20
C TYR A 33 -36.84 -37.53 56.15
N ILE A 34 -36.71 -36.18 56.04
CA ILE A 34 -35.82 -35.33 56.83
C ILE A 34 -36.62 -34.22 57.49
N LEU A 35 -36.08 -33.57 58.53
CA LEU A 35 -36.63 -32.31 59.01
C LEU A 35 -36.35 -31.21 58.03
N LYS A 36 -37.35 -30.33 57.80
CA LYS A 36 -37.15 -29.13 56.94
C LYS A 36 -36.03 -28.19 57.40
N SER A 37 -35.85 -28.17 58.76
CA SER A 37 -34.77 -27.38 59.35
C SER A 37 -33.37 -27.93 59.12
N GLU A 38 -33.29 -29.17 58.63
CA GLU A 38 -32.02 -29.85 58.29
C GLU A 38 -31.80 -30.01 56.80
N ALA A 39 -32.73 -29.46 56.00
CA ALA A 39 -32.55 -29.36 54.54
C ALA A 39 -31.59 -28.18 54.16
N LEU A 40 -30.70 -28.43 53.23
CA LEU A 40 -29.87 -27.38 52.67
C LEU A 40 -30.76 -26.34 51.98
N GLU A 41 -30.47 -25.07 52.19
CA GLU A 41 -31.11 -23.98 51.47
C GLU A 41 -30.39 -23.71 50.13
N HIS A 42 -31.13 -23.26 49.14
CA HIS A 42 -30.57 -22.84 47.84
C HIS A 42 -29.94 -23.94 46.98
N VAL A 43 -30.34 -25.21 47.16
CA VAL A 43 -29.93 -26.28 46.25
C VAL A 43 -30.54 -26.02 44.86
N ALA A 44 -29.75 -26.14 43.82
CA ALA A 44 -30.18 -25.99 42.45
C ALA A 44 -31.28 -26.99 42.08
N ASP A 45 -32.13 -26.63 41.12
CA ASP A 45 -33.28 -27.45 40.66
C ASP A 45 -34.34 -27.76 41.73
N GLY A 46 -34.21 -27.19 42.91
CA GLY A 46 -35.16 -27.35 44.00
C GLY A 46 -35.10 -28.74 44.67
N GLU A 47 -34.02 -29.45 44.50
CA GLU A 47 -33.77 -30.71 45.17
C GLU A 47 -33.71 -30.54 46.69
N ILE A 48 -34.26 -31.49 47.44
CA ILE A 48 -34.23 -31.48 48.88
C ILE A 48 -33.10 -32.39 49.36
N VAL A 49 -32.07 -31.78 49.96
CA VAL A 49 -30.83 -32.42 50.38
C VAL A 49 -30.67 -32.20 51.91
N HIS A 50 -30.29 -33.23 52.64
CA HIS A 50 -30.00 -33.11 54.07
C HIS A 50 -28.62 -32.44 54.28
N GLN A 51 -28.47 -31.62 55.31
CA GLN A 51 -27.26 -30.89 55.65
C GLN A 51 -26.00 -31.76 55.81
N ASP A 52 -26.15 -33.04 56.14
CA ASP A 52 -25.04 -34.02 56.28
C ASP A 52 -24.29 -34.21 54.91
N TYR A 53 -24.91 -33.83 53.81
CA TYR A 53 -24.36 -33.93 52.50
C TYR A 53 -23.82 -32.60 52.00
N GLU A 54 -23.69 -31.54 52.84
CA GLU A 54 -23.20 -30.22 52.48
C GLU A 54 -21.83 -30.28 51.79
N ASP A 55 -20.96 -31.18 52.26
CA ASP A 55 -19.62 -31.38 51.69
C ASP A 55 -19.62 -31.92 50.24
N GLU A 56 -20.76 -32.42 49.73
CA GLU A 56 -20.92 -32.93 48.37
C GLU A 56 -21.39 -31.83 47.39
N TYR A 57 -21.66 -30.61 47.89
CA TYR A 57 -22.18 -29.50 47.14
C TYR A 57 -21.25 -28.31 47.19
N CYS A 58 -21.24 -27.52 46.12
CA CYS A 58 -20.44 -26.29 45.97
C CYS A 58 -21.34 -25.12 45.64
N SER A 59 -21.12 -23.97 46.26
CA SER A 59 -21.79 -22.71 45.91
C SER A 59 -21.21 -22.13 44.62
N VAL A 60 -22.09 -21.77 43.69
CA VAL A 60 -21.74 -21.18 42.40
C VAL A 60 -22.20 -19.73 42.37
N GLU A 61 -21.29 -18.80 42.64
CA GLU A 61 -21.59 -17.39 42.83
C GLU A 61 -22.23 -16.72 41.59
N HIS A 62 -21.75 -17.05 40.40
CA HIS A 62 -22.31 -16.50 39.15
C HIS A 62 -23.71 -17.04 38.77
N ARG A 63 -24.22 -18.01 39.57
CA ARG A 63 -25.60 -18.52 39.52
C ARG A 63 -26.36 -18.22 40.83
N ASP A 64 -26.21 -16.99 41.32
CA ASP A 64 -26.88 -16.46 42.52
C ASP A 64 -26.52 -17.24 43.81
N GLY A 65 -25.37 -17.88 43.89
CA GLY A 65 -24.92 -18.66 45.05
C GLY A 65 -25.64 -19.97 45.21
N LEU A 66 -26.28 -20.52 44.20
CA LEU A 66 -26.93 -21.81 44.24
C LEU A 66 -25.91 -22.93 44.48
N LEU A 67 -26.33 -23.94 45.25
CA LEU A 67 -25.56 -25.14 45.55
C LEU A 67 -25.72 -26.17 44.44
N TYR A 68 -24.65 -26.65 43.88
CA TYR A 68 -24.60 -27.70 42.88
C TYR A 68 -23.76 -28.89 43.36
N PRO A 69 -24.04 -30.14 42.93
CA PRO A 69 -23.18 -31.27 43.19
C PRO A 69 -21.77 -31.04 42.69
N GLN A 70 -20.76 -31.56 43.42
CA GLN A 70 -19.34 -31.39 43.01
C GLN A 70 -19.01 -31.91 41.59
N GLU A 71 -19.80 -32.88 41.08
CA GLU A 71 -19.64 -33.44 39.75
C GLU A 71 -20.10 -32.49 38.64
N ASP A 72 -20.96 -31.50 38.97
CA ASP A 72 -21.50 -30.51 38.04
C ASP A 72 -20.72 -29.21 38.01
N VAL A 73 -19.65 -29.09 38.77
CA VAL A 73 -18.85 -27.86 38.87
C VAL A 73 -17.36 -28.14 38.72
N VAL A 74 -16.62 -27.10 38.32
CA VAL A 74 -15.16 -27.09 38.25
C VAL A 74 -14.62 -25.91 39.03
N TRP A 75 -13.52 -26.09 39.74
CA TRP A 75 -12.83 -25.00 40.44
C TRP A 75 -12.08 -24.10 39.44
N SER A 76 -12.35 -22.82 39.52
CA SER A 76 -11.59 -21.79 38.76
C SER A 76 -10.47 -21.24 39.63
N GLY A 77 -9.23 -21.50 39.22
CA GLY A 77 -8.05 -20.87 39.83
C GLY A 77 -7.90 -19.40 39.42
N LEU A 78 -8.61 -18.95 38.38
CA LEU A 78 -8.57 -17.58 37.89
C LEU A 78 -9.34 -16.60 38.77
N VAL A 79 -10.54 -17.02 39.19
CA VAL A 79 -11.45 -16.19 39.99
C VAL A 79 -11.63 -16.72 41.43
N GLU A 80 -10.98 -17.84 41.77
CA GLU A 80 -11.06 -18.49 43.06
C GLU A 80 -12.51 -18.89 43.48
N GLU A 81 -13.31 -19.38 42.50
CA GLU A 81 -14.71 -19.74 42.66
C GLU A 81 -15.01 -21.05 41.92
N TRP A 82 -16.16 -21.69 42.33
CA TRP A 82 -16.72 -22.81 41.60
C TRP A 82 -17.53 -22.34 40.41
N ILE A 83 -17.31 -22.92 39.24
CA ILE A 83 -18.00 -22.64 37.99
C ILE A 83 -18.81 -23.85 37.57
N HIS A 84 -20.09 -23.66 37.23
CA HIS A 84 -20.90 -24.74 36.70
C HIS A 84 -20.37 -25.23 35.34
N ASN A 85 -20.32 -26.56 35.12
CA ASN A 85 -19.71 -27.17 33.94
C ASN A 85 -20.30 -26.69 32.63
N GLU A 86 -21.59 -26.31 32.57
CA GLU A 86 -22.22 -25.76 31.37
C GLU A 86 -21.71 -24.35 31.02
N ASP A 87 -21.24 -23.57 31.99
CA ASP A 87 -20.79 -22.21 31.83
C ASP A 87 -19.26 -22.12 31.75
N ALA A 88 -18.59 -23.22 32.15
CA ALA A 88 -17.16 -23.30 32.24
C ALA A 88 -16.52 -23.45 30.83
N ILE A 89 -15.62 -22.55 30.51
CA ILE A 89 -14.75 -22.65 29.34
C ILE A 89 -13.29 -22.65 29.80
N GLN A 90 -12.43 -23.32 29.07
CA GLN A 90 -10.99 -23.26 29.33
C GLN A 90 -10.33 -22.18 28.50
N ASP A 91 -9.25 -21.60 29.03
CA ASP A 91 -8.33 -20.82 28.22
C ASP A 91 -7.59 -21.70 27.17
N TYR A 92 -6.94 -21.11 26.21
CA TYR A 92 -6.26 -21.84 25.13
C TYR A 92 -5.21 -22.86 25.62
N HIS A 93 -4.51 -22.55 26.73
CA HIS A 93 -3.51 -23.45 27.29
C HIS A 93 -4.05 -24.53 28.21
N ASN A 94 -5.37 -24.55 28.48
CA ASN A 94 -6.07 -25.44 29.43
C ASN A 94 -5.55 -25.31 30.87
N GLU A 95 -5.09 -24.12 31.23
CA GLU A 95 -4.58 -23.86 32.59
C GLU A 95 -5.69 -23.44 33.55
N TYR A 96 -6.67 -22.67 33.03
CA TYR A 96 -7.74 -22.08 33.82
C TYR A 96 -9.12 -22.37 33.25
N TRP A 97 -10.08 -22.59 34.17
CA TRP A 97 -11.50 -22.64 33.88
C TRP A 97 -12.16 -21.35 34.36
N ALA A 98 -13.03 -20.76 33.57
CA ALA A 98 -13.81 -19.59 33.95
C ALA A 98 -15.06 -19.46 33.05
N THR A 99 -15.98 -18.55 33.40
CA THR A 99 -17.04 -18.18 32.47
C THR A 99 -16.49 -17.19 31.43
N ARG A 100 -17.20 -17.02 30.31
CA ARG A 100 -16.88 -16.03 29.30
C ARG A 100 -16.81 -14.61 29.87
N GLU A 101 -17.70 -14.28 30.80
CA GLU A 101 -17.74 -12.98 31.47
C GLU A 101 -16.48 -12.76 32.32
N HIS A 102 -16.09 -13.75 33.10
CA HIS A 102 -14.90 -13.69 33.94
C HIS A 102 -13.63 -13.48 33.10
N PHE A 103 -13.47 -14.18 31.98
CA PHE A 103 -12.34 -13.94 31.07
C PHE A 103 -12.38 -12.57 30.45
N SER A 104 -13.57 -12.06 30.06
CA SER A 104 -13.73 -10.75 29.44
C SER A 104 -13.44 -9.60 30.43
N ASP A 105 -13.82 -9.79 31.71
CA ASP A 105 -13.59 -8.80 32.76
C ASP A 105 -12.17 -8.85 33.32
N HIS A 106 -11.49 -9.99 33.17
CA HIS A 106 -10.10 -10.13 33.58
C HIS A 106 -9.17 -9.50 32.57
N GLY A 107 -8.58 -8.36 32.89
CA GLY A 107 -7.78 -7.55 31.98
C GLY A 107 -6.56 -8.25 31.34
N ASP A 108 -6.18 -9.42 31.86
CA ASP A 108 -5.03 -10.19 31.38
C ASP A 108 -5.38 -11.18 30.27
N TYR A 109 -6.66 -11.35 29.93
CA TYR A 109 -7.09 -12.27 28.89
C TYR A 109 -7.74 -11.54 27.71
N ARG A 110 -7.54 -12.09 26.51
CA ARG A 110 -8.10 -11.59 25.26
C ARG A 110 -8.80 -12.69 24.51
N TYR A 111 -9.98 -12.40 23.99
CA TYR A 111 -10.68 -13.33 23.10
C TYR A 111 -10.06 -13.22 21.70
N ILE A 112 -9.65 -14.34 21.15
CA ILE A 112 -8.95 -14.41 19.86
C ILE A 112 -9.94 -14.77 18.77
N THR A 113 -9.95 -13.98 17.69
CA THR A 113 -10.89 -14.12 16.56
C THR A 113 -10.28 -14.84 15.37
N GLU A 114 -8.93 -14.91 15.28
CA GLU A 114 -8.21 -15.46 14.14
C GLU A 114 -7.06 -16.36 14.59
N GLY A 115 -6.64 -17.28 13.72
CA GLY A 115 -5.45 -18.10 13.92
C GLY A 115 -5.69 -19.36 14.77
N ARG A 116 -4.59 -19.91 15.30
CA ARG A 116 -4.61 -21.19 16.05
C ARG A 116 -5.41 -21.16 17.34
N ALA A 117 -5.58 -19.99 17.94
CA ALA A 117 -6.33 -19.77 19.16
C ALA A 117 -7.73 -19.21 18.89
N GLU A 118 -8.23 -19.26 17.64
CA GLU A 118 -9.56 -18.78 17.26
C GLU A 118 -10.66 -19.38 18.15
N GLY A 119 -11.52 -18.51 18.69
CA GLY A 119 -12.63 -18.90 19.57
C GLY A 119 -12.26 -19.14 21.03
N CYS A 120 -11.00 -18.94 21.42
CA CYS A 120 -10.50 -19.14 22.77
C CYS A 120 -10.10 -17.82 23.43
N TYR A 121 -9.97 -17.87 24.77
CA TYR A 121 -9.31 -16.80 25.52
C TYR A 121 -7.83 -17.12 25.71
N LEU A 122 -6.98 -16.12 25.54
CA LEU A 122 -5.54 -16.25 25.63
C LEU A 122 -4.97 -15.15 26.52
N HIS A 123 -4.01 -15.51 27.37
CA HIS A 123 -3.32 -14.54 28.24
C HIS A 123 -2.56 -13.52 27.37
N TYR A 124 -2.58 -12.23 27.76
CA TYR A 124 -2.01 -11.13 26.96
C TYR A 124 -0.53 -11.34 26.63
N GLU A 125 0.25 -11.98 27.51
CA GLU A 125 1.67 -12.27 27.28
C GLU A 125 1.93 -13.21 26.10
N CYS A 126 0.91 -14.00 25.71
CA CYS A 126 0.97 -14.92 24.57
C CYS A 126 0.32 -14.33 23.31
N THR A 127 -0.06 -13.04 23.34
CA THR A 127 -0.73 -12.38 22.23
C THR A 127 0.13 -11.29 21.61
N THR A 128 0.02 -11.13 20.30
CA THR A 128 0.64 -10.03 19.55
C THR A 128 -0.44 -9.31 18.76
N TYR A 129 -0.41 -7.96 18.79
CA TYR A 129 -1.27 -7.13 17.96
C TYR A 129 -0.79 -7.15 16.52
N CYS A 130 -1.67 -7.45 15.57
CA CYS A 130 -1.37 -7.46 14.15
C CYS A 130 -2.08 -6.30 13.46
N HIS A 131 -1.30 -5.47 12.76
CA HIS A 131 -1.76 -4.22 12.15
C HIS A 131 -2.68 -4.44 10.95
N ASP A 132 -2.48 -5.53 10.22
CA ASP A 132 -3.25 -5.85 9.00
C ASP A 132 -4.69 -6.33 9.29
N ILE A 133 -4.96 -6.83 10.49
CA ILE A 133 -6.31 -7.24 10.92
C ILE A 133 -6.85 -6.37 12.05
N GLU A 134 -6.06 -5.41 12.55
CA GLU A 134 -6.40 -4.52 13.68
C GLU A 134 -6.85 -5.27 14.93
N ASP A 135 -6.29 -6.47 15.19
CA ASP A 135 -6.66 -7.36 16.30
C ASP A 135 -5.45 -8.13 16.83
N TYR A 136 -5.68 -8.90 17.91
CA TYR A 136 -4.66 -9.72 18.55
C TYR A 136 -4.77 -11.18 18.11
N VAL A 137 -3.60 -11.80 17.85
CA VAL A 137 -3.47 -13.22 17.56
C VAL A 137 -2.50 -13.88 18.54
N HIS A 138 -2.41 -15.22 18.52
CA HIS A 138 -1.34 -15.93 19.20
C HIS A 138 0.03 -15.47 18.67
N GLU A 139 1.02 -15.26 19.55
CA GLU A 139 2.34 -14.73 19.16
C GLU A 139 3.03 -15.54 18.05
N ASP A 140 2.84 -16.86 18.03
CA ASP A 140 3.38 -17.74 16.98
C ASP A 140 2.69 -17.61 15.62
N ASP A 141 1.55 -16.91 15.53
CA ASP A 141 0.84 -16.65 14.28
C ASP A 141 1.14 -15.26 13.75
N ALA A 142 1.85 -14.44 14.53
CA ALA A 142 2.24 -13.09 14.15
C ALA A 142 3.61 -13.09 13.44
N HIS A 143 3.70 -12.33 12.36
CA HIS A 143 4.93 -12.12 11.60
C HIS A 143 5.47 -10.73 11.88
N TRP A 144 6.61 -10.66 12.57
CA TRP A 144 7.28 -9.39 12.85
C TRP A 144 8.00 -8.86 11.61
N HIS A 145 7.82 -7.57 11.30
CA HIS A 145 8.54 -6.89 10.23
C HIS A 145 9.46 -5.81 10.81
N GLU A 146 10.77 -5.97 10.59
CA GLU A 146 11.79 -5.10 11.19
C GLU A 146 11.76 -3.67 10.62
N GLY A 147 11.37 -3.50 9.36
CA GLY A 147 11.35 -2.21 8.68
C GLY A 147 10.25 -1.25 9.17
N THR A 148 9.08 -1.77 9.53
CA THR A 148 7.97 -0.97 10.10
C THR A 148 7.92 -1.03 11.62
N GLU A 149 8.66 -1.95 12.26
CA GLU A 149 8.55 -2.26 13.69
C GLU A 149 7.12 -2.70 14.09
N GLU A 150 6.43 -3.46 13.21
CA GLU A 150 5.05 -3.90 13.36
C GLU A 150 4.90 -5.41 13.13
N SER A 151 3.80 -5.99 13.63
CA SER A 151 3.47 -7.39 13.39
C SER A 151 2.26 -7.51 12.47
N TYR A 152 2.27 -8.55 11.62
CA TYR A 152 1.25 -8.86 10.63
C TYR A 152 0.77 -10.30 10.82
N TYR A 153 -0.52 -10.55 10.63
CA TYR A 153 -1.10 -11.90 10.67
C TYR A 153 -0.94 -12.61 9.33
N HIS A 154 -1.24 -11.92 8.23
CA HIS A 154 -1.07 -12.49 6.90
C HIS A 154 0.32 -12.21 6.35
N GLU A 155 1.08 -13.25 6.02
CA GLU A 155 2.42 -13.13 5.42
C GLU A 155 2.41 -12.31 4.12
N SER A 156 1.30 -12.32 3.38
CA SER A 156 1.11 -11.53 2.15
C SER A 156 0.99 -10.02 2.40
N ASN A 157 0.64 -9.61 3.63
CA ASN A 157 0.46 -8.21 4.03
C ASN A 157 1.73 -7.64 4.68
N ILE A 158 2.75 -8.47 4.92
CA ILE A 158 4.05 -8.00 5.38
C ILE A 158 4.63 -7.08 4.32
N PRO A 159 4.96 -5.82 4.64
CA PRO A 159 5.67 -4.95 3.72
C PRO A 159 6.93 -5.65 3.24
N ARG A 160 7.16 -5.68 1.93
CA ARG A 160 8.40 -6.24 1.42
C ARG A 160 9.54 -5.31 1.80
N ASP A 161 10.63 -5.83 2.32
CA ASP A 161 11.93 -5.13 2.50
C ASP A 161 12.51 -4.65 1.15
N ASP A 162 11.70 -4.64 0.12
CA ASP A 162 12.05 -4.18 -1.19
C ASP A 162 11.88 -2.65 -1.20
N ASP A 163 13.02 -1.95 -1.18
CA ASP A 163 13.11 -0.48 -1.27
C ASP A 163 12.28 0.14 -2.40
N ARG A 164 11.78 -0.69 -3.34
CA ARG A 164 10.92 -0.27 -4.44
C ARG A 164 9.48 0.02 -4.04
N SER A 165 9.03 -0.42 -2.87
CA SER A 165 7.67 -0.23 -2.39
C SER A 165 7.44 1.07 -1.62
N LEU A 166 8.51 1.76 -1.22
CA LEU A 166 8.45 2.95 -0.37
C LEU A 166 8.64 4.24 -1.16
N ILE A 167 7.96 5.31 -0.73
CA ILE A 167 8.24 6.67 -1.20
C ILE A 167 9.45 7.18 -0.42
N HIS A 168 10.60 7.19 -1.07
CA HIS A 168 11.86 7.63 -0.48
C HIS A 168 11.93 9.15 -0.33
N ALA A 169 12.75 9.61 0.61
CA ALA A 169 13.15 11.01 0.62
C ALA A 169 13.90 11.35 -0.69
N TYR A 170 13.83 12.61 -1.11
CA TYR A 170 14.43 13.10 -2.34
C TYR A 170 15.89 12.63 -2.51
N HIS A 171 16.18 11.95 -3.62
CA HIS A 171 17.48 11.33 -3.98
C HIS A 171 17.98 10.19 -3.07
N ASN A 172 17.15 9.62 -2.21
CA ASN A 172 17.54 8.51 -1.33
C ASN A 172 17.03 7.12 -1.80
N GLY A 173 16.25 7.08 -2.87
CA GLY A 173 15.73 5.83 -3.41
C GLY A 173 16.79 4.98 -4.15
N PRO A 174 16.47 3.71 -4.43
CA PRO A 174 17.37 2.79 -5.14
C PRO A 174 17.71 3.30 -6.55
N ALA A 175 18.89 2.93 -7.04
CA ALA A 175 19.34 3.32 -8.37
C ALA A 175 18.50 2.67 -9.47
N SER A 176 18.23 3.42 -10.56
CA SER A 176 17.56 2.88 -11.73
C SER A 176 18.42 1.81 -12.42
N GLU A 177 17.86 0.62 -12.61
CA GLU A 177 18.50 -0.48 -13.33
C GLU A 177 18.42 -0.28 -14.86
N ASP A 178 19.41 -0.81 -15.59
CA ASP A 178 19.40 -0.81 -17.05
C ASP A 178 18.63 -2.02 -17.59
N ILE A 179 17.33 -1.87 -17.81
CA ILE A 179 16.47 -2.88 -18.43
C ILE A 179 16.29 -2.68 -19.94
N SER A 180 17.16 -1.88 -20.56
CA SER A 180 17.09 -1.55 -22.01
C SER A 180 17.38 -2.73 -22.94
N GLU A 181 17.79 -3.90 -22.42
CA GLU A 181 18.11 -5.10 -23.19
C GLU A 181 19.11 -4.84 -24.32
N GLY A 182 20.09 -3.96 -24.08
CA GLY A 182 21.10 -3.59 -25.07
C GLY A 182 20.57 -2.74 -26.23
N ALA A 183 19.47 -2.01 -26.03
CA ALA A 183 18.99 -1.04 -27.01
C ALA A 183 20.04 0.05 -27.28
N GLN A 184 20.16 0.47 -28.55
CA GLN A 184 21.07 1.55 -28.92
C GLN A 184 20.71 2.88 -28.27
N PHE A 185 19.42 3.20 -28.21
CA PHE A 185 18.90 4.38 -27.56
C PHE A 185 18.18 3.98 -26.28
N ARG A 186 18.36 4.78 -25.24
CA ARG A 186 17.77 4.57 -23.92
C ARG A 186 17.01 5.81 -23.49
N ILE A 187 15.98 5.60 -22.69
CA ILE A 187 15.14 6.67 -22.16
C ILE A 187 14.80 6.37 -20.71
N GLY A 188 14.70 7.43 -19.89
CA GLY A 188 14.10 7.42 -18.56
C GLY A 188 13.04 8.50 -18.49
N PHE A 189 12.07 8.31 -17.60
CA PHE A 189 11.05 9.31 -17.29
C PHE A 189 11.03 9.56 -15.79
N GLU A 190 10.86 10.81 -15.44
CA GLU A 190 10.40 11.24 -14.12
C GLU A 190 8.98 11.76 -14.30
N VAL A 191 8.02 11.13 -13.58
CA VAL A 191 6.60 11.44 -13.69
C VAL A 191 6.15 12.05 -12.36
N GLU A 192 5.97 13.37 -12.37
CA GLU A 192 5.58 14.11 -11.19
C GLU A 192 4.07 13.98 -10.93
N LYS A 193 3.70 13.77 -9.65
CA LYS A 193 2.34 13.62 -9.13
C LYS A 193 2.16 14.43 -7.86
N ASN A 194 0.91 14.78 -7.52
CA ASN A 194 0.62 15.47 -6.26
C ASN A 194 0.67 14.52 -5.05
N SER A 195 0.15 13.32 -5.24
CA SER A 195 0.19 12.21 -4.30
C SER A 195 0.05 10.91 -5.08
N LEU A 196 0.34 9.81 -4.44
CA LEU A 196 0.01 8.49 -4.94
C LEU A 196 -1.01 7.89 -3.96
N ASN A 197 -2.29 8.23 -4.12
CA ASN A 197 -3.36 7.80 -3.23
C ASN A 197 -3.40 6.27 -3.13
N GLY A 198 -3.30 5.75 -1.90
CA GLY A 198 -3.19 4.32 -1.61
C GLY A 198 -1.76 3.77 -1.60
N TYR A 199 -0.75 4.63 -1.82
CA TYR A 199 0.67 4.25 -1.81
C TYR A 199 1.51 5.09 -0.83
N ASP A 200 0.88 6.04 -0.12
CA ASP A 200 1.59 7.08 0.65
C ASP A 200 2.07 6.58 2.01
N GLU A 201 1.43 5.55 2.59
CA GLU A 201 1.73 5.10 3.95
C GLU A 201 1.99 3.59 4.05
N GLU A 202 1.48 2.75 3.17
CA GLU A 202 1.53 1.30 3.32
C GLU A 202 2.30 0.54 2.22
N GLY A 203 2.93 1.23 1.28
CA GLY A 203 3.86 0.61 0.31
C GLY A 203 3.35 -0.56 -0.53
N ASP A 204 2.09 -0.92 -0.37
CA ASP A 204 1.48 -2.07 -1.00
C ASP A 204 1.42 -1.91 -2.52
N GLU A 205 2.02 -2.81 -3.26
CA GLU A 205 1.94 -2.98 -4.70
C GLU A 205 2.83 -2.10 -5.60
N VAL A 206 3.54 -1.10 -5.09
CA VAL A 206 4.44 -0.30 -5.95
C VAL A 206 5.60 -1.15 -6.51
N GLY A 207 6.00 -2.20 -5.83
CA GLY A 207 7.04 -3.14 -6.25
C GLY A 207 6.68 -4.04 -7.43
N GLU A 208 5.40 -4.17 -7.80
CA GLU A 208 4.98 -5.00 -8.94
C GLU A 208 5.18 -4.36 -10.31
N TYR A 209 5.50 -3.07 -10.35
CA TYR A 209 5.67 -2.37 -11.61
C TYR A 209 7.13 -2.36 -12.07
N ASP A 210 7.54 -3.36 -12.83
CA ASP A 210 8.82 -3.39 -13.56
C ASP A 210 9.13 -2.10 -14.36
N PHE A 211 8.24 -1.12 -14.37
CA PHE A 211 8.36 0.13 -15.10
C PHE A 211 9.04 1.23 -14.27
N PHE A 212 8.71 1.35 -12.99
CA PHE A 212 9.29 2.32 -12.09
C PHE A 212 10.43 1.69 -11.28
N ALA A 213 11.50 2.44 -11.08
CA ALA A 213 12.64 2.04 -10.26
C ALA A 213 12.42 2.44 -8.80
N ARG A 214 11.75 3.59 -8.59
CA ARG A 214 11.51 4.16 -7.27
C ARG A 214 10.51 5.29 -7.29
N PHE A 215 10.08 5.67 -6.10
CA PHE A 215 9.26 6.83 -5.84
C PHE A 215 10.00 7.71 -4.83
N GLU A 216 9.99 9.03 -5.07
CA GLU A 216 10.67 9.98 -4.21
C GLU A 216 9.74 11.16 -3.88
N THR A 217 9.86 11.71 -2.66
CA THR A 217 9.18 12.95 -2.31
C THR A 217 9.83 14.13 -3.04
N ASP A 218 9.02 15.02 -3.60
CA ASP A 218 9.49 16.27 -4.19
C ASP A 218 8.71 17.47 -3.64
N SER A 219 9.42 18.48 -3.19
CA SER A 219 8.82 19.68 -2.58
C SER A 219 8.04 20.54 -3.58
N SER A 220 8.24 20.35 -4.87
CA SER A 220 7.59 21.14 -5.94
C SER A 220 6.28 20.51 -6.43
N CYS A 221 6.13 19.19 -6.36
CA CYS A 221 4.99 18.49 -6.91
C CYS A 221 4.35 17.48 -5.93
N GLY A 222 5.06 17.02 -4.92
CA GLY A 222 4.64 16.01 -3.96
C GLY A 222 5.41 14.71 -4.12
N VAL A 223 5.24 13.98 -5.23
CA VAL A 223 5.91 12.70 -5.50
C VAL A 223 6.44 12.63 -6.93
N GLU A 224 7.65 12.12 -7.09
CA GLU A 224 8.25 11.76 -8.38
C GLU A 224 8.32 10.24 -8.54
N ALA A 225 7.68 9.71 -9.57
CA ALA A 225 7.81 8.33 -10.00
C ALA A 225 8.92 8.22 -11.06
N ILE A 226 10.03 7.57 -10.71
CA ILE A 226 11.24 7.51 -11.53
C ILE A 226 11.36 6.12 -12.16
N THR A 227 11.52 6.07 -13.49
CA THR A 227 11.60 4.80 -14.20
C THR A 227 12.99 4.18 -14.16
N HIS A 228 13.06 2.88 -14.43
CA HIS A 228 14.28 2.24 -14.88
C HIS A 228 14.84 2.87 -16.16
N ILE A 229 16.08 2.50 -16.54
CA ILE A 229 16.66 2.86 -17.83
C ILE A 229 16.03 1.97 -18.89
N LEU A 230 15.15 2.53 -19.71
CA LEU A 230 14.26 1.84 -20.63
C LEU A 230 14.81 1.80 -22.05
N PRO A 231 14.43 0.80 -22.88
CA PRO A 231 14.78 0.81 -24.30
C PRO A 231 14.00 1.89 -25.05
N LEU A 232 14.67 2.72 -25.84
CA LEU A 232 14.04 3.65 -26.79
C LEU A 232 14.11 3.05 -28.19
N SER A 233 12.98 2.53 -28.68
CA SER A 233 12.92 1.71 -29.89
C SER A 233 11.69 2.01 -30.74
N GLY A 234 11.80 1.81 -32.06
CA GLY A 234 10.71 2.09 -33.01
C GLY A 234 9.49 1.19 -32.92
N VAL A 235 8.42 1.61 -33.57
CA VAL A 235 7.06 1.02 -33.52
C VAL A 235 7.04 -0.50 -33.76
N ARG A 236 7.91 -1.03 -34.62
CA ARG A 236 7.97 -2.47 -34.97
C ARG A 236 8.77 -3.29 -33.96
N SER A 237 9.47 -2.67 -33.02
CA SER A 237 10.33 -3.34 -32.04
C SER A 237 9.53 -4.15 -31.02
N LYS A 238 10.00 -5.37 -30.71
CA LYS A 238 9.47 -6.18 -29.60
C LYS A 238 9.70 -5.49 -28.24
N ARG A 239 10.85 -4.79 -28.06
CA ARG A 239 11.18 -4.03 -26.85
C ARG A 239 10.15 -2.93 -26.59
N ARG A 240 9.80 -2.14 -27.62
CA ARG A 240 8.74 -1.12 -27.48
C ARG A 240 7.38 -1.75 -27.08
N LYS A 241 7.02 -2.90 -27.69
CA LYS A 241 5.76 -3.58 -27.34
C LYS A 241 5.74 -4.07 -25.89
N LYS A 242 6.85 -4.64 -25.40
CA LYS A 242 7.03 -5.04 -24.02
C LYS A 242 6.89 -3.82 -23.10
N LEU A 243 7.65 -2.76 -23.38
CA LEU A 243 7.63 -1.52 -22.60
C LEU A 243 6.22 -0.91 -22.51
N PHE A 244 5.47 -0.89 -23.62
CA PHE A 244 4.11 -0.35 -23.62
C PHE A 244 3.14 -1.18 -22.78
N ARG A 245 3.37 -2.48 -22.63
CA ARG A 245 2.62 -3.32 -21.67
C ARG A 245 2.98 -2.96 -20.22
N MET A 246 4.26 -2.77 -19.93
CA MET A 246 4.70 -2.31 -18.61
C MET A 246 4.05 -0.95 -18.25
N MET A 247 3.99 0.01 -19.19
CA MET A 247 3.25 1.26 -18.99
C MET A 247 1.74 1.03 -18.77
N ASP A 248 1.13 0.04 -19.43
CA ASP A 248 -0.28 -0.30 -19.21
C ASP A 248 -0.50 -0.95 -17.85
N CYS A 249 0.43 -1.78 -17.37
CA CYS A 249 0.39 -2.33 -16.02
C CYS A 249 0.53 -1.24 -14.94
N ALA A 250 1.42 -0.26 -15.17
CA ALA A 250 1.63 0.87 -14.27
C ALA A 250 0.59 2.00 -14.49
N SER A 251 -0.58 1.68 -15.07
CA SER A 251 -1.59 2.69 -15.44
C SER A 251 -2.15 3.43 -14.24
N ASP A 252 -2.28 2.80 -13.12
CA ASP A 252 -2.87 3.37 -11.91
C ASP A 252 -2.02 4.54 -11.41
N ILE A 253 -0.71 4.36 -11.32
CA ILE A 253 0.23 5.43 -10.98
C ILE A 253 0.30 6.49 -12.08
N ILE A 254 0.42 6.08 -13.36
CA ILE A 254 0.57 7.03 -14.46
C ILE A 254 -0.68 7.88 -14.66
N ASN A 255 -1.88 7.35 -14.38
CA ASN A 255 -3.15 8.05 -14.51
C ASN A 255 -3.55 8.84 -13.26
N GLU A 256 -2.81 8.70 -12.16
CA GLU A 256 -3.08 9.49 -10.95
C GLU A 256 -3.13 10.99 -11.24
N ASP A 257 -3.92 11.71 -10.47
CA ASP A 257 -4.14 13.14 -10.65
C ASP A 257 -2.84 13.93 -10.42
N CYS A 258 -2.68 14.96 -11.22
CA CYS A 258 -1.55 15.87 -11.14
C CYS A 258 -1.99 17.30 -11.41
N GLU A 259 -1.54 18.22 -10.59
CA GLU A 259 -1.82 19.64 -10.71
C GLU A 259 -0.93 20.31 -11.78
N THR A 260 -1.16 21.60 -12.00
CA THR A 260 -0.47 22.37 -13.03
C THR A 260 1.00 22.62 -12.73
N ASN A 261 1.40 22.55 -11.45
CA ASN A 261 2.79 22.66 -11.02
C ASN A 261 3.61 21.41 -11.34
N CYS A 262 2.97 20.23 -11.45
CA CYS A 262 3.66 19.01 -11.84
C CYS A 262 4.22 19.12 -13.25
N GLY A 263 5.41 18.60 -13.43
CA GLY A 263 6.11 18.52 -14.70
C GLY A 263 6.38 17.07 -15.09
N GLY A 264 7.56 16.88 -15.59
CA GLY A 264 8.12 15.59 -15.91
C GLY A 264 9.41 15.77 -16.69
N HIS A 265 10.35 14.89 -16.45
CA HIS A 265 11.63 14.95 -17.13
C HIS A 265 11.77 13.75 -18.07
N VAL A 266 12.57 13.92 -19.09
CA VAL A 266 12.92 12.86 -20.02
C VAL A 266 14.42 12.82 -20.14
N THR A 267 15.01 11.73 -19.70
CA THR A 267 16.46 11.49 -19.78
C THR A 267 16.77 10.55 -20.93
N ILE A 268 17.74 10.90 -21.79
CA ILE A 268 18.11 10.14 -22.98
C ILE A 268 19.59 9.83 -22.95
N SER A 269 19.95 8.62 -23.33
CA SER A 269 21.34 8.24 -23.60
C SER A 269 21.47 7.35 -24.84
N VAL A 270 22.68 7.29 -25.38
CA VAL A 270 23.03 6.43 -26.52
C VAL A 270 24.06 5.42 -26.07
N ALA A 271 23.72 4.14 -26.16
CA ALA A 271 24.65 3.08 -25.82
C ALA A 271 25.85 3.08 -26.78
N GLN A 272 27.04 2.94 -26.23
CA GLN A 272 28.26 2.79 -27.01
C GLN A 272 28.25 1.41 -27.72
N THR A 273 28.03 1.40 -29.02
CA THR A 273 28.07 0.14 -29.79
C THR A 273 29.49 -0.16 -30.25
N PRO A 274 29.84 -1.45 -30.49
CA PRO A 274 31.14 -1.83 -31.06
C PRO A 274 31.43 -1.12 -32.39
N THR A 275 30.42 -0.80 -33.16
CA THR A 275 30.58 -0.07 -34.44
C THR A 275 30.96 1.39 -34.20
N LEU A 276 30.32 2.07 -33.26
CA LEU A 276 30.67 3.43 -32.88
C LEU A 276 32.07 3.49 -32.27
N ALA A 277 32.41 2.52 -31.41
CA ALA A 277 33.74 2.42 -30.81
C ALA A 277 34.83 2.20 -31.86
N LYS A 278 34.61 1.35 -32.88
CA LYS A 278 35.53 1.10 -33.99
C LYS A 278 35.76 2.35 -34.86
N LEU A 279 34.77 3.22 -34.93
CA LEU A 279 34.84 4.47 -35.69
C LEU A 279 35.42 5.63 -34.87
N ASN A 280 35.86 5.39 -33.62
CA ASN A 280 36.23 6.43 -32.66
C ASN A 280 35.14 7.50 -32.47
N LYS A 281 33.89 7.13 -32.67
CA LYS A 281 32.73 8.02 -32.52
C LYS A 281 32.01 7.72 -31.22
N PHE A 282 32.53 8.22 -30.13
CA PHE A 282 31.81 8.23 -28.86
C PHE A 282 30.65 9.22 -28.94
N MET A 283 29.45 8.77 -28.64
CA MET A 283 28.27 9.64 -28.55
C MET A 283 28.14 10.18 -27.12
N SER A 284 28.84 11.26 -26.85
CA SER A 284 28.69 11.99 -25.59
C SER A 284 27.31 12.69 -25.54
N PRO A 285 26.81 13.02 -24.36
CA PRO A 285 25.60 13.85 -24.24
C PRO A 285 25.71 15.19 -24.97
N LEU A 286 26.86 15.82 -24.95
CA LEU A 286 27.11 17.06 -25.68
C LEU A 286 26.97 16.88 -27.21
N ASN A 287 27.56 15.82 -27.77
CA ASN A 287 27.42 15.49 -29.19
C ASN A 287 25.97 15.17 -29.56
N LEU A 288 25.24 14.51 -28.66
CA LEU A 288 23.81 14.24 -28.83
C LEU A 288 23.01 15.53 -28.85
N LEU A 289 23.27 16.44 -27.91
CA LEU A 289 22.65 17.75 -27.84
C LEU A 289 22.92 18.58 -29.12
N GLU A 290 24.15 18.62 -29.59
CA GLU A 290 24.49 19.32 -30.83
C GLU A 290 23.71 18.82 -32.04
N LYS A 291 23.53 17.48 -32.15
CA LYS A 291 22.73 16.85 -33.21
C LYS A 291 21.24 17.15 -33.08
N MET A 292 20.74 17.26 -31.85
CA MET A 292 19.33 17.48 -31.57
C MET A 292 18.95 18.95 -31.48
N ARG A 293 19.90 19.86 -31.21
CA ARG A 293 19.69 21.28 -30.86
C ARG A 293 18.54 21.94 -31.64
N GLY A 294 18.67 22.04 -32.96
CA GLY A 294 17.64 22.67 -33.78
C GLY A 294 16.31 21.89 -33.78
N ASN A 295 16.34 20.55 -33.60
CA ASN A 295 15.16 19.72 -33.63
C ASN A 295 14.40 19.76 -32.28
N LEU A 296 15.06 20.16 -31.20
CA LEU A 296 14.40 20.45 -29.92
C LEU A 296 13.39 21.60 -30.03
N GLY A 297 13.47 22.44 -31.09
CA GLY A 297 12.44 23.43 -31.39
C GLY A 297 11.01 22.86 -31.42
N ILE A 298 10.87 21.57 -31.73
CA ILE A 298 9.57 20.88 -31.67
C ILE A 298 9.08 20.71 -30.23
N VAL A 299 9.96 20.30 -29.31
CA VAL A 299 9.66 20.17 -27.88
C VAL A 299 9.36 21.54 -27.27
N TYR A 300 10.13 22.54 -27.63
CA TYR A 300 9.89 23.93 -27.21
C TYR A 300 8.53 24.46 -27.68
N ALA A 301 8.13 24.18 -28.90
CA ALA A 301 6.81 24.59 -29.41
C ALA A 301 5.67 23.90 -28.68
N LEU A 302 5.83 22.61 -28.34
CA LEU A 302 4.83 21.82 -27.64
C LEU A 302 4.59 22.27 -26.20
N TYR A 303 5.67 22.65 -25.51
CA TYR A 303 5.64 22.92 -24.07
C TYR A 303 6.09 24.36 -23.74
N ARG A 304 5.93 25.30 -24.66
CA ARG A 304 6.45 26.67 -24.58
C ARG A 304 6.08 27.44 -23.33
N TYR A 305 4.89 27.18 -22.77
CA TYR A 305 4.45 27.83 -21.54
C TYR A 305 5.28 27.45 -20.32
N ARG A 306 5.95 26.29 -20.33
CA ARG A 306 6.90 25.89 -19.29
C ARG A 306 8.18 26.76 -19.28
N LEU A 307 8.47 27.44 -20.34
CA LEU A 307 9.65 28.33 -20.45
C LEU A 307 9.58 29.56 -19.51
N THR A 308 8.40 29.87 -18.99
CA THR A 308 8.20 30.88 -17.94
C THR A 308 8.32 30.34 -16.54
N ASN A 309 8.41 29.02 -16.38
CA ASN A 309 8.51 28.38 -15.07
C ASN A 309 9.95 28.45 -14.54
N SER A 310 10.13 28.78 -13.26
CA SER A 310 11.44 28.85 -12.61
C SER A 310 12.24 27.53 -12.63
N TYR A 311 11.54 26.41 -12.73
CA TYR A 311 12.14 25.05 -12.82
C TYR A 311 12.56 24.66 -14.26
N CYS A 312 12.25 25.49 -15.26
CA CYS A 312 12.68 25.29 -16.66
C CYS A 312 13.38 26.56 -17.17
N ASN A 313 14.27 27.10 -16.36
CA ASN A 313 14.85 28.40 -16.62
C ASN A 313 15.83 28.33 -17.78
N GLY A 314 15.48 28.96 -18.86
CA GLY A 314 16.46 29.50 -19.73
C GLY A 314 16.77 28.75 -21.00
N CYS A 315 16.13 29.21 -22.05
CA CYS A 315 16.73 29.17 -23.37
C CYS A 315 18.10 29.87 -23.43
N LYS A 316 18.45 30.66 -22.44
CA LYS A 316 19.75 31.33 -22.32
C LYS A 316 20.92 30.36 -22.17
N ASP A 317 20.65 29.15 -21.62
CA ASP A 317 21.70 28.25 -21.17
C ASP A 317 21.97 27.05 -22.07
N LEU A 318 21.29 26.91 -23.22
CA LEU A 318 21.70 25.94 -24.25
C LEU A 318 23.11 26.18 -24.81
N LYS A 319 23.70 27.33 -24.51
CA LYS A 319 25.08 27.65 -24.85
C LYS A 319 26.09 27.09 -23.84
N ASP A 320 25.68 26.89 -22.61
CA ASP A 320 26.48 26.26 -21.56
C ASP A 320 25.69 25.20 -20.80
N PRO A 321 25.43 24.03 -21.41
CA PRO A 321 24.64 22.95 -20.81
C PRO A 321 25.38 22.24 -19.67
N GLN A 322 26.59 22.65 -19.34
CA GLN A 322 27.39 22.11 -18.22
C GLN A 322 27.27 22.97 -16.96
N HIS A 323 26.53 24.07 -17.03
CA HIS A 323 26.33 24.91 -15.84
C HIS A 323 25.30 24.27 -14.90
N HIS A 324 25.76 23.78 -13.77
CA HIS A 324 24.99 23.01 -12.77
C HIS A 324 24.02 23.89 -11.95
N SER A 325 23.11 24.60 -12.58
CA SER A 325 22.10 25.40 -11.86
C SER A 325 20.87 24.59 -11.43
N GLY A 326 20.77 23.33 -11.87
CA GLY A 326 19.66 22.43 -11.51
C GLY A 326 18.30 22.76 -12.16
N HIS A 327 18.21 23.84 -12.98
CA HIS A 327 16.94 24.31 -13.55
C HIS A 327 17.02 24.62 -15.05
N LEU A 328 17.95 23.96 -15.76
CA LEU A 328 18.09 24.13 -17.19
C LEU A 328 17.01 23.37 -17.95
N VAL A 329 16.55 23.91 -19.07
CA VAL A 329 15.63 23.21 -19.99
C VAL A 329 16.23 21.90 -20.49
N VAL A 330 17.55 21.90 -20.73
CA VAL A 330 18.32 20.73 -21.14
C VAL A 330 19.60 20.69 -20.32
N GLU A 331 19.83 19.59 -19.66
CA GLU A 331 20.96 19.39 -18.75
C GLU A 331 21.78 18.15 -19.15
N ILE A 332 23.10 18.24 -18.99
CA ILE A 332 23.98 17.07 -19.12
C ILE A 332 24.21 16.45 -17.77
N LYS A 333 23.80 15.21 -17.62
CA LYS A 333 23.98 14.43 -16.38
C LYS A 333 25.32 13.71 -16.38
N ASP A 334 25.90 13.55 -15.19
CA ASP A 334 27.22 12.92 -14.98
C ASP A 334 27.29 11.46 -15.47
N PHE A 335 26.16 10.78 -15.55
CA PHE A 335 26.05 9.40 -16.07
C PHE A 335 25.92 9.31 -17.61
N ASN A 336 26.45 10.28 -18.34
CA ASN A 336 26.45 10.34 -19.80
C ASN A 336 25.04 10.35 -20.43
N ALA A 337 24.13 11.09 -19.84
CA ALA A 337 22.77 11.27 -20.35
C ALA A 337 22.42 12.74 -20.54
N LEU A 338 21.44 12.99 -21.40
CA LEU A 338 20.83 14.28 -21.67
C LEU A 338 19.44 14.31 -21.07
N GLU A 339 19.22 15.14 -20.08
CA GLU A 339 17.91 15.38 -19.48
C GLU A 339 17.21 16.58 -20.15
N ILE A 340 15.93 16.41 -20.45
CA ILE A 340 15.05 17.45 -20.99
C ILE A 340 13.94 17.69 -20.00
N ARG A 341 13.94 18.84 -19.33
CA ARG A 341 13.02 19.21 -18.23
C ARG A 341 11.76 19.94 -18.71
N LEU A 342 11.62 20.20 -20.00
CA LEU A 342 10.55 21.04 -20.54
C LEU A 342 9.18 20.35 -20.63
N PHE A 343 9.11 19.04 -20.37
CA PHE A 343 7.85 18.33 -20.43
C PHE A 343 6.92 18.74 -19.29
N ASN A 344 5.60 18.85 -19.59
CA ASN A 344 4.59 19.09 -18.57
C ASN A 344 4.15 17.78 -17.92
N ARG A 345 3.23 17.90 -16.96
CA ARG A 345 2.61 16.76 -16.28
C ARG A 345 2.14 15.64 -17.22
N VAL A 346 2.22 14.40 -16.75
CA VAL A 346 1.68 13.22 -17.43
C VAL A 346 0.32 12.91 -16.83
N ARG A 347 -0.75 13.08 -17.62
CA ARG A 347 -2.12 12.83 -17.16
C ARG A 347 -2.58 11.39 -17.38
N ASN A 348 -1.95 10.65 -18.26
CA ASN A 348 -2.32 9.26 -18.57
C ASN A 348 -1.27 8.54 -19.40
N VAL A 349 -1.36 7.22 -19.42
CA VAL A 349 -0.48 6.32 -20.19
C VAL A 349 -0.42 6.68 -21.67
N LYS A 350 -1.53 7.12 -22.27
CA LYS A 350 -1.54 7.51 -23.68
C LYS A 350 -0.59 8.69 -23.97
N GLN A 351 -0.59 9.70 -23.10
CA GLN A 351 0.33 10.83 -23.24
C GLN A 351 1.80 10.39 -23.10
N LEU A 352 2.09 9.51 -22.13
CA LEU A 352 3.44 9.00 -21.93
C LEU A 352 3.92 8.21 -23.15
N LYS A 353 3.09 7.34 -23.71
CA LYS A 353 3.38 6.61 -24.96
C LYS A 353 3.63 7.53 -26.16
N LEU A 354 2.88 8.62 -26.27
CA LEU A 354 3.09 9.60 -27.34
C LEU A 354 4.40 10.37 -27.16
N ARG A 355 4.78 10.71 -25.91
CA ARG A 355 6.10 11.32 -25.61
C ARG A 355 7.25 10.37 -25.96
N TYR A 356 7.10 9.11 -25.61
CA TYR A 356 8.08 8.08 -25.98
C TYR A 356 8.30 8.02 -27.50
N ASP A 357 7.22 7.93 -28.29
CA ASP A 357 7.31 7.88 -29.75
C ASP A 357 7.88 9.17 -30.35
N LEU A 358 7.49 10.33 -29.81
CA LEU A 358 8.07 11.64 -30.16
C LEU A 358 9.60 11.63 -29.97
N MET A 359 10.05 11.20 -28.76
CA MET A 359 11.47 11.18 -28.44
C MET A 359 12.26 10.19 -29.30
N TYR A 360 11.69 9.04 -29.59
CA TYR A 360 12.32 8.08 -30.49
C TYR A 360 12.60 8.68 -31.88
N ILE A 361 11.60 9.34 -32.46
CA ILE A 361 11.74 9.95 -33.78
C ILE A 361 12.76 11.09 -33.72
N LEU A 362 12.66 11.97 -32.71
CA LEU A 362 13.61 13.09 -32.54
C LEU A 362 15.05 12.60 -32.43
N VAL A 363 15.35 11.67 -31.53
CA VAL A 363 16.70 11.14 -31.33
C VAL A 363 17.22 10.49 -32.61
N ARG A 364 16.45 9.54 -33.13
CA ARG A 364 16.86 8.77 -34.30
C ARG A 364 17.11 9.65 -35.51
N ARG A 365 16.18 10.54 -35.84
CA ARG A 365 16.25 11.38 -37.05
C ARG A 365 17.30 12.46 -36.92
N SER A 366 17.53 12.99 -35.74
CA SER A 366 18.64 13.89 -35.49
C SER A 366 19.99 13.23 -35.75
N LEU A 367 20.17 11.98 -35.36
CA LEU A 367 21.39 11.21 -35.56
C LEU A 367 21.54 10.70 -37.00
N ASP A 368 20.44 10.36 -37.66
CA ASP A 368 20.44 9.98 -39.09
C ASP A 368 20.71 11.18 -40.04
N GLY A 369 20.66 12.41 -39.52
CA GLY A 369 20.86 13.62 -40.31
C GLY A 369 19.64 13.99 -41.17
N THR A 370 18.45 13.51 -40.80
CA THR A 370 17.19 13.89 -41.44
C THR A 370 16.96 15.39 -41.22
N ASP A 371 16.56 16.12 -42.29
CA ASP A 371 16.26 17.52 -42.16
C ASP A 371 15.03 17.78 -41.26
N PHE A 372 14.92 19.01 -40.81
CA PHE A 372 13.88 19.39 -39.86
C PHE A 372 12.45 19.20 -40.41
N GLU A 373 12.24 19.52 -41.68
CA GLU A 373 10.90 19.37 -42.29
C GLU A 373 10.52 17.88 -42.43
N GLY A 374 11.47 17.01 -42.76
CA GLY A 374 11.26 15.57 -42.75
C GLY A 374 10.89 15.03 -41.37
N ILE A 375 11.54 15.56 -40.32
CA ILE A 375 11.20 15.22 -38.93
C ILE A 375 9.77 15.69 -38.56
N LEU A 376 9.41 16.93 -38.89
CA LEU A 376 8.06 17.47 -38.67
C LEU A 376 6.98 16.66 -39.40
N GLU A 377 7.27 16.19 -40.61
CA GLU A 377 6.34 15.37 -41.37
C GLU A 377 6.15 14.01 -40.74
N GLU A 378 7.23 13.33 -40.32
CA GLU A 378 7.15 12.03 -39.61
C GLU A 378 6.44 12.16 -38.28
N LEU A 379 6.56 13.28 -37.56
CA LEU A 379 5.87 13.54 -36.29
C LEU A 379 4.41 13.96 -36.46
N THR A 380 3.96 14.33 -37.64
CA THR A 380 2.59 14.81 -37.88
C THR A 380 1.50 13.87 -37.35
N PRO A 381 1.57 12.55 -37.51
CA PRO A 381 0.58 11.63 -36.91
C PRO A 381 0.54 11.68 -35.39
N ILE A 382 1.70 11.81 -34.74
CA ILE A 382 1.80 11.91 -33.29
C ILE A 382 1.19 13.23 -32.81
N LEU A 383 1.56 14.35 -33.46
CA LEU A 383 1.01 15.67 -33.15
C LEU A 383 -0.53 15.70 -33.30
N LYS A 384 -1.06 15.06 -34.36
CA LYS A 384 -2.50 14.92 -34.52
C LYS A 384 -3.15 14.17 -33.35
N GLN A 385 -2.54 13.09 -32.87
CA GLN A 385 -3.05 12.34 -31.72
C GLN A 385 -2.98 13.16 -30.42
N MET A 386 -1.88 13.90 -30.19
CA MET A 386 -1.75 14.78 -29.02
C MET A 386 -2.83 15.87 -28.98
N TYR A 387 -3.25 16.38 -30.13
CA TYR A 387 -4.25 17.45 -30.25
C TYR A 387 -5.64 16.98 -30.72
N GLY A 388 -5.96 15.69 -30.52
CA GLY A 388 -7.31 15.16 -30.84
C GLY A 388 -7.74 15.39 -32.28
N GLY A 389 -6.81 15.37 -33.25
CA GLY A 389 -7.09 15.56 -34.67
C GLY A 389 -7.22 17.04 -35.13
N ARG A 390 -7.06 18.01 -34.24
CA ARG A 390 -7.15 19.47 -34.55
C ARG A 390 -6.02 19.91 -35.49
N THR A 391 -6.26 19.94 -36.77
CA THR A 391 -5.26 20.24 -37.80
C THR A 391 -4.69 21.68 -37.73
N THR A 392 -5.54 22.64 -37.32
CA THR A 392 -5.13 24.03 -37.12
C THR A 392 -4.09 24.15 -35.99
N LYS A 393 -4.28 23.42 -34.90
CA LYS A 393 -3.31 23.38 -33.78
C LYS A 393 -2.02 22.71 -34.17
N VAL A 394 -2.07 21.63 -34.94
CA VAL A 394 -0.87 21.00 -35.51
C VAL A 394 -0.09 21.95 -36.43
N ALA A 395 -0.79 22.70 -37.26
CA ALA A 395 -0.13 23.70 -38.12
C ALA A 395 0.53 24.83 -37.31
N GLU A 396 -0.13 25.30 -36.25
CA GLU A 396 0.42 26.29 -35.31
C GLU A 396 1.71 25.77 -34.66
N ILE A 397 1.67 24.54 -34.10
CA ILE A 397 2.86 23.92 -33.49
C ILE A 397 3.99 23.75 -34.48
N LYS A 398 3.72 23.33 -35.70
CA LYS A 398 4.75 23.24 -36.75
C LYS A 398 5.38 24.61 -37.11
N SER A 399 4.58 25.66 -37.11
CA SER A 399 5.09 27.03 -37.32
C SER A 399 6.00 27.43 -36.16
N LEU A 400 5.53 27.37 -34.94
CA LEU A 400 6.30 27.67 -33.73
C LEU A 400 7.59 26.84 -33.63
N ALA A 401 7.54 25.58 -34.04
CA ALA A 401 8.73 24.71 -34.03
C ALA A 401 9.83 25.23 -35.00
N ARG A 402 9.45 25.81 -36.12
CA ARG A 402 10.42 26.46 -37.05
C ARG A 402 11.02 27.71 -36.42
N ASP A 403 10.20 28.51 -35.77
CA ASP A 403 10.63 29.73 -35.09
C ASP A 403 11.61 29.39 -33.95
N PHE A 404 11.25 28.43 -33.09
CA PHE A 404 12.15 27.93 -32.04
C PHE A 404 13.42 27.30 -32.62
N ARG A 405 13.34 26.55 -33.73
CA ARG A 405 14.52 25.99 -34.37
C ARG A 405 15.49 27.13 -34.77
N HIS A 406 14.96 28.16 -35.45
CA HIS A 406 15.78 29.30 -35.85
C HIS A 406 16.49 29.95 -34.66
N TYR A 407 15.76 30.15 -33.59
CA TYR A 407 16.29 30.66 -32.31
C TYR A 407 17.42 29.78 -31.74
N LEU A 408 17.18 28.44 -31.65
CA LEU A 408 18.12 27.49 -31.04
C LEU A 408 19.44 27.31 -31.83
N ILE A 409 19.43 27.49 -33.13
CA ILE A 409 20.63 27.37 -33.99
C ILE A 409 21.32 28.71 -34.30
N SER A 410 20.67 29.84 -34.03
CA SER A 410 21.26 31.15 -34.25
C SER A 410 22.30 31.47 -33.17
N ASP A 411 23.39 32.12 -33.54
CA ASP A 411 24.38 32.65 -32.60
C ASP A 411 23.92 33.93 -31.89
N GLN A 412 22.78 34.44 -32.28
CA GLN A 412 22.19 35.64 -31.66
C GLN A 412 21.39 35.22 -30.44
N VAL A 413 21.95 35.49 -29.27
CA VAL A 413 21.19 35.51 -28.02
C VAL A 413 20.30 36.74 -28.05
N SER A 414 19.08 36.60 -28.58
CA SER A 414 18.13 37.67 -28.44
C SER A 414 17.35 37.44 -27.13
N ASP A 415 17.14 38.54 -26.40
CA ASP A 415 16.24 38.55 -25.19
C ASP A 415 14.78 38.28 -25.56
N SER A 416 14.53 37.84 -26.78
CA SER A 416 13.22 37.80 -27.42
C SER A 416 12.50 36.42 -27.35
N ILE A 417 12.92 35.51 -26.48
CA ILE A 417 12.12 34.28 -26.33
C ILE A 417 10.71 34.57 -25.79
N GLU A 418 10.58 35.63 -25.02
CA GLU A 418 9.29 36.11 -24.51
C GLU A 418 8.26 36.38 -25.61
N GLN A 419 8.71 36.72 -26.83
CA GLN A 419 7.82 36.89 -27.98
C GLN A 419 7.14 35.58 -28.44
N PHE A 420 7.74 34.42 -28.15
CA PHE A 420 7.19 33.12 -28.52
C PHE A 420 6.31 32.54 -27.42
N ILE A 421 6.38 33.11 -26.20
CA ILE A 421 5.60 32.68 -25.04
C ILE A 421 4.37 33.59 -24.98
N ASN A 422 3.22 33.11 -25.44
CA ASN A 422 2.00 33.88 -25.38
C ASN A 422 1.44 33.83 -23.96
N PRO A 423 1.47 34.92 -23.15
CA PRO A 423 1.01 34.92 -21.76
C PRO A 423 -0.50 34.80 -21.61
N ASN A 424 -1.27 34.82 -22.70
CA ASN A 424 -2.73 34.77 -22.69
C ASN A 424 -3.32 33.42 -23.12
N ASN A 425 -2.51 32.42 -23.40
CA ASN A 425 -3.03 31.08 -23.65
C ASN A 425 -3.11 30.34 -22.32
N GLU A 426 -4.25 30.50 -21.66
CA GLU A 426 -4.68 29.64 -20.57
C GLU A 426 -4.63 28.18 -21.03
N GLU A 427 -4.19 27.34 -20.13
CA GLU A 427 -4.08 25.88 -20.29
C GLU A 427 -5.43 25.28 -20.72
N GLU A 428 -5.46 24.59 -21.83
CA GLU A 428 -6.46 23.59 -22.18
C GLU A 428 -5.96 22.16 -21.88
#